data_1163785163d4ad0b7eed28d7a34889f1
#
_entry.id   1163785163d4ad0b7eed28d7a34889f1
#
_cell.length_a   1.000
_cell.length_b   1.000
_cell.length_c   1.000
_cell.angle_alpha   90.00
_cell.angle_beta   90.00
_cell.angle_gamma   90.00
#
_symmetry.space_group_name_H-M   'P 1'
#
loop_
_entity.id
_entity.type
_entity.pdbx_description
1 polymer ?
#
loop_
_entity_poly.entity_id
_entity_poly.type
_entity_poly.pdbx_seq_one_letter_code
_entity_poly.pdbx_strand_id
1 'polypeptide(L)'
;MLPFASNALPSQRACLPDGNSPYADWFSTLDPIAAAKVTVAAARMELGNLSNVEWFRGIGEYKIDWGPGYRIYLAKDGLEIVVLLGGGSKKRQQRDIDEAVALWEDYKRRKARMNKGA
;
A
#
# COMPACT_ATOMS: atom_id res chain seq x y z
N MET A 1 5.88 9.33 -27.64
CA MET A 1 5.43 8.87 -27.44
C MET A 1 4.87 8.52 -26.77
N LEU A 2 4.35 8.33 -26.43
CA LEU A 2 3.82 7.93 -25.76
C LEU A 2 3.23 7.19 -25.43
N PRO A 3 3.07 7.17 -25.00
CA PRO A 3 2.61 6.47 -24.44
C PRO A 3 1.69 5.87 -24.12
N PHE A 4 1.24 5.56 -23.77
CA PHE A 4 0.38 5.03 -23.50
C PHE A 4 0.18 4.39 -22.59
N ALA A 5 0.29 4.07 -22.41
CA ALA A 5 -0.05 3.15 -21.53
C ALA A 5 -0.84 3.46 -20.38
N SER A 6 -1.84 3.79 -20.57
CA SER A 6 -2.57 4.37 -19.64
C SER A 6 -3.31 3.56 -18.68
N ASN A 7 -3.01 2.27 -18.50
CA ASN A 7 -3.56 1.46 -17.43
C ASN A 7 -2.69 1.49 -16.17
N ALA A 8 -1.56 2.15 -16.23
CA ALA A 8 -0.69 2.25 -15.06
C ALA A 8 -1.33 3.14 -14.00
N LEU A 9 -1.28 2.69 -12.75
CA LEU A 9 -1.75 3.46 -11.60
C LEU A 9 -0.55 3.91 -10.81
N PRO A 10 -0.37 5.23 -10.61
CA PRO A 10 0.70 5.68 -9.74
C PRO A 10 0.50 5.14 -8.33
N SER A 11 1.59 4.86 -7.64
CA SER A 11 1.53 4.49 -6.24
C SER A 11 2.03 5.64 -5.39
N GLN A 12 1.53 5.69 -4.17
CA GLN A 12 1.86 6.69 -3.20
C GLN A 12 2.01 6.02 -1.86
N ARG A 13 2.99 6.45 -1.07
CA ARG A 13 3.18 5.92 0.28
C ARG A 13 2.48 6.83 1.26
N ALA A 14 1.58 6.28 2.06
CA ALA A 14 0.96 7.04 3.13
C ALA A 14 1.98 7.28 4.24
N CYS A 15 1.99 8.49 4.79
CA CYS A 15 2.93 8.87 5.82
C CYS A 15 2.21 9.26 7.10
N LEU A 16 2.88 9.01 8.22
CA LEU A 16 2.46 9.50 9.53
C LEU A 16 2.68 11.01 9.59
N PRO A 17 2.11 11.69 10.62
CA PRO A 17 2.29 13.15 10.74
C PRO A 17 3.76 13.59 10.81
N ASP A 18 4.66 12.73 11.27
CA ASP A 18 6.09 13.04 11.32
C ASP A 18 6.81 12.81 9.98
N GLY A 19 6.09 12.42 8.94
CA GLY A 19 6.66 12.17 7.62
C GLY A 19 7.13 10.76 7.37
N ASN A 20 7.13 9.88 8.37
CA ASN A 20 7.56 8.50 8.19
C ASN A 20 6.51 7.69 7.45
N SER A 21 6.97 6.83 6.54
CA SER A 21 6.10 5.91 5.82
C SER A 21 6.20 4.52 6.44
N PRO A 22 5.12 4.00 7.03
CA PRO A 22 5.15 2.63 7.58
C PRO A 22 5.49 1.59 6.50
N TYR A 23 5.03 1.79 5.28
CA TYR A 23 5.38 0.88 4.19
C TYR A 23 6.89 0.90 3.91
N ALA A 24 7.47 2.09 3.81
CA ALA A 24 8.90 2.21 3.54
C ALA A 24 9.74 1.65 4.68
N ASP A 25 9.33 1.89 5.93
CA ASP A 25 10.02 1.37 7.09
C ASP A 25 10.00 -0.16 7.10
N TRP A 26 8.83 -0.74 6.86
CA TRP A 26 8.70 -2.19 6.77
C TRP A 26 9.56 -2.75 5.62
N PHE A 27 9.49 -2.13 4.46
CA PHE A 27 10.23 -2.58 3.27
C PHE A 27 11.73 -2.62 3.56
N SER A 28 12.25 -1.64 4.30
CA SER A 28 13.67 -1.55 4.61
C SER A 28 14.16 -2.68 5.52
N THR A 29 13.24 -3.40 6.19
CA THR A 29 13.63 -4.53 7.06
C THR A 29 13.74 -5.84 6.30
N LEU A 30 13.34 -5.88 5.03
CA LEU A 30 13.28 -7.13 4.27
C LEU A 30 14.65 -7.51 3.73
N ASP A 31 14.92 -8.82 3.66
CA ASP A 31 16.09 -9.30 2.96
C ASP A 31 15.94 -9.06 1.45
N PRO A 32 17.03 -9.15 0.66
CA PRO A 32 16.96 -8.81 -0.76
C PRO A 32 15.95 -9.63 -1.56
N ILE A 33 15.77 -10.90 -1.24
CA ILE A 33 14.83 -11.75 -1.98
C ILE A 33 13.40 -11.35 -1.66
N ALA A 34 13.10 -11.14 -0.39
CA ALA A 34 11.77 -10.67 0.03
C ALA A 34 11.47 -9.30 -0.58
N ALA A 35 12.44 -8.39 -0.53
CA ALA A 35 12.28 -7.06 -1.11
C ALA A 35 11.98 -7.12 -2.61
N ALA A 36 12.64 -8.02 -3.34
CA ALA A 36 12.39 -8.19 -4.75
C ALA A 36 10.96 -8.68 -5.01
N LYS A 37 10.47 -9.61 -4.20
CA LYS A 37 9.10 -10.12 -4.36
C LYS A 37 8.07 -9.03 -4.06
N VAL A 38 8.30 -8.22 -3.06
CA VAL A 38 7.42 -7.10 -2.71
C VAL A 38 7.43 -6.07 -3.84
N THR A 39 8.61 -5.76 -4.39
CA THR A 39 8.73 -4.82 -5.50
C THR A 39 7.94 -5.27 -6.72
N VAL A 40 8.03 -6.56 -7.06
CA VAL A 40 7.27 -7.12 -8.18
C VAL A 40 5.77 -7.02 -7.93
N ALA A 41 5.32 -7.34 -6.71
CA ALA A 41 3.91 -7.26 -6.36
C ALA A 41 3.40 -5.82 -6.47
N ALA A 42 4.16 -4.86 -5.93
CA ALA A 42 3.78 -3.45 -6.01
C ALA A 42 3.71 -2.98 -7.46
N ALA A 43 4.65 -3.41 -8.29
CA ALA A 43 4.66 -3.05 -9.70
C ALA A 43 3.43 -3.57 -10.42
N ARG A 44 3.00 -4.80 -10.12
CA ARG A 44 1.78 -5.35 -10.71
C ARG A 44 0.55 -4.53 -10.35
N MET A 45 0.46 -4.08 -9.10
CA MET A 45 -0.64 -3.24 -8.67
C MET A 45 -0.60 -1.89 -9.35
N GLU A 46 0.59 -1.32 -9.56
CA GLU A 46 0.75 -0.07 -10.27
C GLU A 46 0.35 -0.17 -11.74
N LEU A 47 0.46 -1.37 -12.31
CA LEU A 47 -0.01 -1.63 -13.67
C LEU A 47 -1.52 -1.87 -13.74
N GLY A 48 -2.23 -1.72 -12.61
CA GLY A 48 -3.66 -1.86 -12.57
C GLY A 48 -4.15 -3.26 -12.20
N ASN A 49 -3.25 -4.20 -11.92
CA ASN A 49 -3.65 -5.56 -11.58
C ASN A 49 -3.90 -5.67 -10.08
N LEU A 50 -5.16 -5.50 -9.69
CA LEU A 50 -5.59 -5.59 -8.30
C LEU A 50 -6.43 -6.84 -8.05
N SER A 51 -6.44 -7.80 -8.99
CA SER A 51 -7.30 -8.97 -8.89
C SER A 51 -6.97 -9.87 -7.71
N ASN A 52 -5.74 -9.86 -7.24
CA ASN A 52 -5.32 -10.68 -6.10
C ASN A 52 -5.43 -9.96 -4.76
N VAL A 53 -5.98 -8.75 -4.75
CA VAL A 53 -6.17 -7.98 -3.53
C VAL A 53 -7.49 -8.37 -2.89
N GLU A 54 -7.45 -8.67 -1.61
CA GLU A 54 -8.66 -8.91 -0.81
C GLU A 54 -9.03 -7.62 -0.09
N TRP A 55 -10.25 -7.13 -0.31
CA TRP A 55 -10.71 -5.84 0.22
C TRP A 55 -11.57 -6.04 1.45
N PHE A 56 -11.25 -5.31 2.51
CA PHE A 56 -12.02 -5.35 3.76
C PHE A 56 -11.69 -4.11 4.61
N ARG A 57 -12.64 -3.66 5.38
CA ARG A 57 -12.46 -2.50 6.28
C ARG A 57 -11.93 -1.25 5.59
N GLY A 58 -12.21 -1.09 4.30
CA GLY A 58 -11.77 0.06 3.53
C GLY A 58 -10.36 -0.01 2.99
N ILE A 59 -9.63 -1.10 3.25
CA ILE A 59 -8.28 -1.31 2.75
C ILE A 59 -8.22 -2.61 1.96
N GLY A 60 -7.07 -2.85 1.32
CA GLY A 60 -6.79 -4.08 0.62
C GLY A 60 -5.60 -4.79 1.22
N GLU A 61 -5.59 -6.09 1.07
CA GLU A 61 -4.46 -6.94 1.48
C GLU A 61 -4.01 -7.77 0.29
N TYR A 62 -2.73 -7.63 -0.08
CA TYR A 62 -2.11 -8.45 -1.11
C TYR A 62 -1.17 -9.43 -0.45
N LYS A 63 -1.44 -10.73 -0.62
CA LYS A 63 -0.63 -11.78 0.00
C LYS A 63 0.46 -12.24 -0.95
N ILE A 64 1.66 -12.37 -0.41
CA ILE A 64 2.81 -12.94 -1.11
C ILE A 64 3.11 -14.27 -0.46
N ASP A 65 2.81 -15.37 -1.17
CA ASP A 65 2.94 -16.73 -0.65
C ASP A 65 4.39 -17.20 -0.80
N TRP A 66 5.24 -16.65 0.04
CA TRP A 66 6.67 -16.99 0.05
C TRP A 66 7.23 -16.72 1.45
N GLY A 67 8.14 -17.59 1.90
CA GLY A 67 8.76 -17.43 3.21
C GLY A 67 7.73 -17.43 4.32
N PRO A 68 7.79 -16.46 5.25
CA PRO A 68 6.83 -16.39 6.35
C PRO A 68 5.45 -15.90 5.95
N GLY A 69 5.22 -15.69 4.66
CA GLY A 69 3.94 -15.18 4.18
C GLY A 69 3.81 -13.67 4.36
N TYR A 70 4.39 -12.91 3.43
CA TYR A 70 4.34 -11.45 3.50
C TYR A 70 3.02 -10.90 2.99
N ARG A 71 2.66 -9.72 3.48
CA ARG A 71 1.44 -9.02 3.08
C ARG A 71 1.72 -7.56 2.86
N ILE A 72 1.11 -7.00 1.81
CA ILE A 72 1.15 -5.56 1.55
C ILE A 72 -0.25 -5.02 1.81
N TYR A 73 -0.35 -3.96 2.60
CA TYR A 73 -1.63 -3.29 2.86
C TYR A 73 -1.69 -2.02 2.05
N LEU A 74 -2.84 -1.82 1.41
CA LEU A 74 -3.02 -0.73 0.46
C LEU A 74 -4.45 -0.22 0.50
N ALA A 75 -4.66 0.91 -0.14
CA ALA A 75 -5.99 1.44 -0.38
C ALA A 75 -6.00 2.09 -1.75
N LYS A 76 -7.18 2.39 -2.26
CA LYS A 76 -7.32 3.16 -3.50
C LYS A 76 -7.83 4.54 -3.18
N ASP A 77 -7.13 5.54 -3.69
CA ASP A 77 -7.59 6.92 -3.61
C ASP A 77 -8.22 7.24 -4.96
N GLY A 78 -9.54 7.14 -5.01
CA GLY A 78 -10.27 7.24 -6.26
C GLY A 78 -9.99 6.05 -7.15
N LEU A 79 -9.96 6.26 -8.45
CA LEU A 79 -9.73 5.19 -9.42
C LEU A 79 -8.28 5.16 -9.92
N GLU A 80 -7.46 6.12 -9.51
CA GLU A 80 -6.18 6.36 -10.17
C GLU A 80 -4.95 6.18 -9.31
N ILE A 81 -5.10 6.14 -7.99
CA ILE A 81 -3.92 6.11 -7.10
C ILE A 81 -4.01 4.93 -6.15
N VAL A 82 -2.95 4.13 -6.12
CA VAL A 82 -2.77 3.09 -5.12
C VAL A 82 -1.97 3.69 -3.97
N VAL A 83 -2.52 3.62 -2.76
CA VAL A 83 -1.86 4.16 -1.57
C VAL A 83 -1.30 2.98 -0.78
N LEU A 84 0.01 2.97 -0.60
CA LEU A 84 0.69 1.90 0.15
C LEU A 84 0.71 2.26 1.62
N LEU A 85 0.05 1.45 2.43
CA LEU A 85 -0.19 1.75 3.85
C LEU A 85 0.80 1.06 4.77
N GLY A 86 1.29 -0.11 4.39
CA GLY A 86 2.19 -0.84 5.24
C GLY A 86 2.38 -2.25 4.74
N GLY A 87 3.01 -3.06 5.56
CA GLY A 87 3.19 -4.46 5.25
C GLY A 87 3.59 -5.22 6.50
N GLY A 88 3.68 -6.52 6.36
CA GLY A 88 4.05 -7.36 7.48
C GLY A 88 4.05 -8.82 7.09
N SER A 89 4.26 -9.67 8.11
CA SER A 89 4.19 -11.11 7.94
C SER A 89 2.90 -11.62 8.59
N LYS A 90 2.63 -12.89 8.37
CA LYS A 90 1.45 -13.55 8.95
C LYS A 90 1.41 -13.41 10.47
N LYS A 91 2.56 -13.40 11.11
CA LYS A 91 2.66 -13.44 12.57
C LYS A 91 2.00 -12.24 13.27
N ARG A 92 2.03 -11.05 12.66
CA ARG A 92 1.49 -9.82 13.27
C ARG A 92 0.33 -9.26 12.46
N GLN A 93 -0.35 -10.12 11.72
CA GLN A 93 -1.34 -9.69 10.74
C GLN A 93 -2.41 -8.76 11.31
N GLN A 94 -3.01 -9.13 12.46
CA GLN A 94 -4.09 -8.32 13.02
C GLN A 94 -3.63 -6.92 13.38
N ARG A 95 -2.47 -6.81 14.01
CA ARG A 95 -1.91 -5.51 14.38
C ARG A 95 -1.61 -4.67 13.15
N ASP A 96 -1.02 -5.30 12.12
CA ASP A 96 -0.67 -4.59 10.90
C ASP A 96 -1.91 -4.11 10.16
N ILE A 97 -2.98 -4.90 10.17
CA ILE A 97 -4.27 -4.49 9.62
C ILE A 97 -4.83 -3.27 10.36
N ASP A 98 -4.84 -3.33 11.68
CA ASP A 98 -5.37 -2.22 12.48
C ASP A 98 -4.59 -0.93 12.24
N GLU A 99 -3.27 -1.02 12.15
CA GLU A 99 -2.43 0.13 11.85
C GLU A 99 -2.68 0.68 10.45
N ALA A 100 -2.87 -0.21 9.48
CA ALA A 100 -3.15 0.22 8.10
C ALA A 100 -4.50 0.93 8.01
N VAL A 101 -5.51 0.40 8.69
CA VAL A 101 -6.84 1.03 8.72
C VAL A 101 -6.75 2.43 9.33
N ALA A 102 -6.04 2.56 10.46
CA ALA A 102 -5.88 3.84 11.13
C ALA A 102 -5.15 4.85 10.23
N LEU A 103 -4.10 4.40 9.55
CA LEU A 103 -3.34 5.27 8.65
C LEU A 103 -4.19 5.72 7.47
N TRP A 104 -5.01 4.83 6.92
CA TRP A 104 -5.89 5.17 5.80
C TRP A 104 -6.93 6.21 6.22
N GLU A 105 -7.52 6.07 7.42
CA GLU A 105 -8.46 7.06 7.92
C GLU A 105 -7.80 8.42 8.12
N ASP A 106 -6.59 8.43 8.64
CA ASP A 106 -5.82 9.65 8.81
C ASP A 106 -5.49 10.31 7.47
N TYR A 107 -5.08 9.50 6.50
CA TYR A 107 -4.78 9.98 5.14
C TYR A 107 -6.01 10.69 4.55
N LYS A 108 -7.17 10.06 4.67
CA LYS A 108 -8.40 10.65 4.13
C LYS A 108 -8.76 11.96 4.82
N ARG A 109 -8.58 12.03 6.13
CA ARG A 109 -8.87 13.26 6.89
C ARG A 109 -7.93 14.38 6.48
N ARG A 110 -6.64 14.10 6.33
CA ARG A 110 -5.67 15.12 5.92
C ARG A 110 -5.94 15.61 4.52
N LYS A 111 -6.27 14.70 3.61
CA LYS A 111 -6.60 15.08 2.25
C LYS A 111 -7.85 15.97 2.19
N ALA A 112 -8.88 15.63 2.95
CA ALA A 112 -10.11 16.43 3.00
C ALA A 112 -9.82 17.83 3.52
N ARG A 113 -8.95 17.98 4.53
CA ARG A 113 -8.58 19.29 5.05
C ARG A 113 -7.82 20.11 4.03
N MET A 114 -6.91 19.50 3.29
CA MET A 114 -6.17 20.19 2.24
C MET A 114 -7.10 20.68 1.13
N ASN A 115 -8.06 19.88 0.74
CA ASN A 115 -9.03 20.25 -0.30
C ASN A 115 -9.93 21.40 0.17
N LYS A 116 -10.29 21.41 1.46
CA LYS A 116 -11.10 22.51 2.00
C LYS A 116 -10.32 23.80 2.13
N GLY A 117 -9.02 23.71 2.37
CA GLY A 117 -8.18 24.89 2.51
C GLY A 117 -7.82 25.56 1.20
N ALA A 118 -8.15 24.92 0.09
CA ALA A 118 -7.77 25.42 -1.23
C ALA A 118 -8.75 26.51 -1.76
#